data_ce3686fb7f8b66248519440d36520825
#
_entry.id   ce3686fb7f8b66248519440d36520825
#
_cell.length_a   1.000
_cell.length_b   1.000
_cell.length_c   1.000
_cell.angle_alpha   90.00
_cell.angle_beta   90.00
_cell.angle_gamma   90.00
#
_symmetry.space_group_name_H-M   'P 1'
#
loop_
_entity.id
_entity.type
_entity.pdbx_description
1 polymer ?
#
loop_
_entity_poly.entity_id
_entity_poly.type
_entity_poly.pdbx_seq_one_letter_code
_entity_poly.pdbx_strand_id
1 'polypeptide(L)'
;MVGWFRGRMEFGPRALGARSVFISPKKLENKKKILSTIKKRPEFQPFCPSITHESMKDYVINDKNSEAPFMILALTGTEKMVKEAP
;
A
#
# COMPACT_ATOMS: atom_id res chain seq x y z
N MET A 1 5.60 2.24 -12.16
CA MET A 1 4.91 0.96 -11.85
C MET A 1 5.89 -0.17 -12.02
N VAL A 2 5.96 -1.05 -11.04
CA VAL A 2 6.93 -2.14 -10.97
C VAL A 2 6.23 -3.45 -10.57
N GLY A 3 6.44 -4.51 -11.34
CA GLY A 3 6.11 -5.85 -10.92
C GLY A 3 7.21 -6.38 -10.00
N TRP A 4 6.83 -6.95 -8.86
CA TRP A 4 7.76 -7.37 -7.83
C TRP A 4 7.63 -8.86 -7.55
N PHE A 5 8.76 -9.55 -7.57
CA PHE A 5 8.83 -11.00 -7.36
C PHE A 5 10.06 -11.31 -6.50
N ARG A 6 9.84 -11.82 -5.31
CA ARG A 6 10.94 -12.21 -4.41
C ARG A 6 10.53 -13.33 -3.47
N GLY A 7 11.49 -14.18 -3.11
CA GLY A 7 11.32 -15.22 -2.12
C GLY A 7 10.13 -16.15 -2.39
N ARG A 8 9.57 -16.68 -1.34
CA ARG A 8 8.35 -17.49 -1.41
C ARG A 8 7.12 -16.59 -1.59
N MET A 9 6.15 -17.05 -2.36
CA MET A 9 4.90 -16.32 -2.45
C MET A 9 4.11 -16.43 -1.14
N GLU A 10 3.25 -15.44 -0.91
CA GLU A 10 2.39 -15.40 0.26
C GLU A 10 1.41 -16.58 0.26
N PHE A 11 1.10 -17.12 1.43
CA PHE A 11 0.04 -18.08 1.64
C PHE A 11 -1.23 -17.35 2.08
N GLY A 12 -2.23 -17.31 1.21
CA GLY A 12 -3.49 -16.64 1.49
C GLY A 12 -4.04 -15.85 0.29
N PRO A 13 -5.16 -15.11 0.50
CA PRO A 13 -5.88 -14.46 -0.59
C PRO A 13 -5.24 -13.15 -1.07
N ARG A 14 -4.19 -12.66 -0.41
CA ARG A 14 -3.58 -11.34 -0.70
C ARG A 14 -2.09 -11.44 -0.95
N ALA A 15 -1.61 -10.68 -1.93
CA ALA A 15 -0.19 -10.42 -2.08
C ALA A 15 0.25 -9.39 -1.02
N LEU A 16 1.36 -9.67 -0.37
CA LEU A 16 1.91 -8.87 0.74
C LEU A 16 3.36 -8.44 0.46
N GLY A 17 3.70 -8.25 -0.80
CA GLY A 17 5.01 -7.77 -1.20
C GLY A 17 5.95 -8.80 -1.83
N ALA A 18 5.58 -10.09 -1.91
CA ALA A 18 6.39 -11.10 -2.59
C ALA A 18 5.98 -11.29 -4.05
N ARG A 19 4.70 -11.17 -4.36
CA ARG A 19 4.10 -11.21 -5.70
C ARG A 19 3.15 -10.03 -5.86
N SER A 20 3.71 -8.85 -6.03
CA SER A 20 2.95 -7.59 -5.98
C SER A 20 3.27 -6.70 -7.18
N VAL A 21 2.36 -5.78 -7.45
CA VAL A 21 2.61 -4.66 -8.36
C VAL A 21 2.65 -3.39 -7.53
N PHE A 22 3.75 -2.68 -7.61
CA PHE A 22 3.94 -1.42 -6.88
C PHE A 22 3.88 -0.22 -7.82
N ILE A 23 3.34 0.88 -7.32
CA ILE A 23 3.36 2.16 -7.99
C ILE A 23 3.54 3.27 -6.95
N SER A 24 4.21 4.35 -7.34
CA SER A 24 4.39 5.50 -6.45
C SER A 24 3.05 6.15 -6.11
N PRO A 25 2.74 6.39 -4.82
CA PRO A 25 1.48 7.01 -4.42
C PRO A 25 1.47 8.54 -4.55
N LYS A 26 2.59 9.16 -4.94
CA LYS A 26 2.75 10.63 -4.96
C LYS A 26 1.81 11.36 -5.92
N LYS A 27 1.30 10.69 -6.92
CA LYS A 27 0.42 11.29 -7.93
C LYS A 27 -0.89 10.52 -8.02
N LEU A 28 -2.00 11.23 -7.93
CA LEU A 28 -3.33 10.62 -8.06
C LEU A 28 -3.54 9.92 -9.40
N GLU A 29 -2.91 10.42 -10.45
CA GLU A 29 -2.92 9.79 -11.78
C GLU A 29 -2.40 8.36 -11.77
N ASN A 30 -1.45 8.06 -10.90
CA ASN A 30 -0.89 6.71 -10.77
C ASN A 30 -1.93 5.70 -10.30
N LYS A 31 -2.86 6.12 -9.43
CA LYS A 31 -3.98 5.28 -9.02
C LYS A 31 -4.86 4.92 -10.22
N LYS A 32 -5.21 5.90 -11.03
CA LYS A 32 -6.01 5.68 -12.25
C LYS A 32 -5.28 4.76 -13.23
N LYS A 33 -3.98 4.96 -13.41
CA LYS A 33 -3.16 4.14 -14.28
C LYS A 33 -3.15 2.67 -13.88
N ILE A 34 -2.92 2.36 -12.61
CA ILE A 34 -2.89 0.97 -12.15
C ILE A 34 -4.27 0.30 -12.23
N LEU A 35 -5.34 1.04 -11.96
CA LEU A 35 -6.71 0.54 -12.06
C LEU A 35 -7.09 0.18 -13.50
N SER A 36 -6.77 1.05 -14.45
CA SER A 36 -7.15 0.86 -15.86
C SER A 36 -6.28 -0.14 -16.60
N THR A 37 -4.98 -0.21 -16.27
CA THR A 37 -4.01 -0.98 -17.04
C THR A 37 -3.88 -2.42 -16.57
N ILE A 38 -3.68 -2.61 -15.27
CA ILE A 38 -3.34 -3.93 -14.71
C ILE A 38 -4.50 -4.54 -13.92
N LYS A 39 -5.04 -3.78 -12.97
CA LYS A 39 -6.02 -4.31 -12.02
C LYS A 39 -7.45 -4.33 -12.54
N LYS A 40 -7.81 -3.42 -13.45
CA LYS A 40 -9.18 -3.31 -14.01
C LYS A 40 -10.25 -3.36 -12.92
N ARG A 41 -10.07 -2.56 -11.88
CA ARG A 41 -10.96 -2.50 -10.71
C ARG A 41 -11.78 -1.22 -10.72
N PRO A 42 -12.92 -1.18 -10.00
CA PRO A 42 -13.69 0.05 -9.81
C PRO A 42 -12.82 1.17 -9.22
N GLU A 43 -13.04 2.40 -9.67
CA GLU A 43 -12.22 3.55 -9.28
C GLU A 43 -12.26 3.83 -7.77
N PHE A 44 -13.36 3.49 -7.10
CA PHE A 44 -13.51 3.69 -5.65
C PHE A 44 -12.71 2.70 -4.79
N GLN A 45 -12.22 1.60 -5.36
CA GLN A 45 -11.51 0.58 -4.60
C GLN A 45 -10.16 1.09 -4.13
N PRO A 46 -9.89 1.07 -2.80
CA PRO A 46 -8.61 1.55 -2.27
C PRO A 46 -7.47 0.56 -2.52
N PHE A 47 -6.26 1.09 -2.44
CA PHE A 47 -5.04 0.30 -2.39
C PHE A 47 -4.40 0.40 -1.01
N CYS A 48 -3.75 -0.69 -0.59
CA CYS A 48 -3.00 -0.69 0.65
C CYS A 48 -1.59 -0.14 0.40
N PRO A 49 -1.13 0.85 1.18
CA PRO A 49 0.23 1.34 1.07
C PRO A 49 1.23 0.37 1.67
N SER A 50 2.45 0.36 1.10
CA SER A 50 3.61 -0.28 1.71
C SER A 50 4.52 0.81 2.26
N ILE A 51 4.87 0.70 3.52
CA ILE A 51 5.68 1.69 4.24
C ILE A 51 6.84 0.95 4.90
N THR A 52 8.04 1.53 4.85
CA THR A 52 9.18 0.96 5.58
C THR A 52 8.91 1.04 7.08
N HIS A 53 9.38 0.05 7.82
CA HIS A 53 9.16 -0.01 9.27
C HIS A 53 9.68 1.26 9.97
N GLU A 54 10.84 1.76 9.56
CA GLU A 54 11.47 2.95 10.12
C GLU A 54 10.64 4.22 9.91
N SER A 55 9.93 4.31 8.79
CA SER A 55 9.11 5.48 8.44
C SER A 55 7.66 5.38 8.90
N MET A 56 7.25 4.26 9.47
CA MET A 56 5.85 4.02 9.84
C MET A 56 5.30 5.08 10.79
N LYS A 57 6.08 5.50 11.78
CA LYS A 57 5.70 6.54 12.75
C LYS A 57 5.42 7.91 12.12
N ASP A 58 6.03 8.20 10.97
CA ASP A 58 5.85 9.48 10.27
C ASP A 58 4.58 9.52 9.42
N TYR A 59 4.09 8.35 9.00
CA TYR A 59 2.97 8.24 8.06
C TYR A 59 1.67 7.75 8.69
N VAL A 60 1.72 6.99 9.78
CA VAL A 60 0.53 6.45 10.44
C VAL A 60 0.55 6.71 11.93
N ILE A 61 -0.65 6.96 12.47
CA ILE A 61 -0.87 7.06 13.91
C ILE A 61 -1.08 5.64 14.43
N ASN A 62 -0.14 5.15 15.22
CA ASN A 62 -0.15 3.81 15.76
C ASN A 62 0.17 3.83 17.26
N ASP A 63 -0.79 4.29 18.05
CA ASP A 63 -0.63 4.48 19.50
C ASP A 63 -0.32 3.18 20.25
N LYS A 64 -0.78 2.05 19.73
CA LYS A 64 -0.56 0.73 20.31
C LYS A 64 0.74 0.07 19.83
N ASN A 65 1.49 0.75 18.98
CA ASN A 65 2.73 0.23 18.38
C ASN A 65 2.56 -1.19 17.79
N SER A 66 1.42 -1.43 17.13
CA SER A 66 1.08 -2.71 16.54
C SER A 66 1.79 -2.92 15.21
N GLU A 67 2.22 -4.14 14.94
CA GLU A 67 2.67 -4.54 13.62
C GLU A 67 1.48 -4.87 12.72
N ALA A 68 1.58 -4.55 11.43
CA ALA A 68 0.50 -4.78 10.48
C ALA A 68 0.99 -5.50 9.20
N PRO A 69 1.55 -6.72 9.32
CA PRO A 69 2.12 -7.42 8.18
C PRO A 69 1.10 -8.05 7.23
N PHE A 70 -0.16 -8.20 7.64
CA PHE A 70 -1.17 -9.00 6.91
C PHE A 70 -2.34 -8.20 6.34
N MET A 71 -2.25 -6.88 6.30
CA MET A 71 -3.32 -6.03 5.77
C MET A 71 -4.67 -6.17 6.50
N ILE A 72 -4.65 -6.45 7.80
CA ILE A 72 -5.86 -6.66 8.60
C ILE A 72 -6.17 -5.50 9.55
N LEU A 73 -5.28 -4.52 9.66
CA LEU A 73 -5.47 -3.34 10.51
C LEU A 73 -5.75 -2.10 9.67
N ALA A 74 -6.71 -1.31 10.12
CA ALA A 74 -6.94 0.03 9.60
C ALA A 74 -6.37 1.05 10.58
N LEU A 75 -5.45 1.87 10.11
CA LEU A 75 -4.79 2.90 10.92
C LEU A 75 -5.05 4.28 10.29
N THR A 76 -5.03 5.30 11.13
CA THR A 76 -5.21 6.68 10.66
C THR A 76 -3.89 7.20 10.08
N GLY A 77 -3.95 7.75 8.86
CA GLY A 77 -2.79 8.42 8.27
C GLY A 77 -2.50 9.77 8.91
N THR A 78 -1.23 10.14 8.97
CA THR A 78 -0.82 11.48 9.40
C THR A 78 -1.05 12.51 8.29
N GLU A 79 -0.95 13.80 8.63
CA GLU A 79 -1.00 14.88 7.62
C GLU A 79 0.09 14.71 6.56
N LYS A 80 1.28 14.25 6.96
CA LYS A 80 2.37 13.95 6.02
C LYS A 80 1.97 12.88 5.01
N MET A 81 1.28 11.83 5.44
CA MET A 81 0.79 10.78 4.53
C MET A 81 -0.22 11.33 3.53
N VAL A 82 -1.20 12.10 4.00
CA VAL A 82 -2.23 12.70 3.13
C VAL A 82 -1.61 13.64 2.10
N LYS A 83 -0.56 14.37 2.48
CA LYS A 83 0.14 15.32 1.60
C LYS A 83 0.98 14.62 0.53
N GLU A 84 1.69 13.55 0.91
CA GLU A 84 2.62 12.84 0.02
C GLU A 84 1.97 11.70 -0.78
N ALA A 85 0.84 11.18 -0.32
CA ALA A 85 0.12 10.06 -0.92
C ALA A 85 -1.39 10.35 -1.02
N PRO A 86 -1.78 11.33 -1.84
CA PRO A 86 -3.20 11.68 -2.01
C PRO A 86 -3.97 10.54 -2.66
#